data_8991f8bab5197f06a9ac12e1db63d2a6
#
_entry.id   8991f8bab5197f06a9ac12e1db63d2a6
#
_cell.length_a   1.000
_cell.length_b   1.000
_cell.length_c   1.000
_cell.angle_alpha   90.00
_cell.angle_beta   90.00
_cell.angle_gamma   90.00
#
_symmetry.space_group_name_H-M   'P 1'
#
loop_
_entity.id
_entity.type
_entity.pdbx_description
1 polymer ?
#
loop_
_entity_poly.entity_id
_entity_poly.type
_entity_poly.pdbx_seq_one_letter_code
_entity_poly.pdbx_strand_id
1 'polypeptide(L)'
;ITSNEDRYMEWKTKDGKYESSQFIDYDTFFEGIFIKERFIDIIKNFICFSKEESGAAKILAAYHQYFAVKKAVERTKKATQGDGKIGVFWHTQGSGKSLSMVFYAHLLQDELSQPTIVVITDRNDLDDQLYTQFSKCQQFLRQIPIQAKSREDLKSLLAGREANGIIFTTMQKFEESDEPLSLRRNIVVMTDEAHRGQYGFEEKVNEETGKISIGTARIIHNSLPNASFI
;
A
#
# COMPACT_ATOMS: atom_id res chain seq x y z
N ILE A 1 -4.09 -3.76 27.68
CA ILE A 1 -2.76 -3.64 27.04
C ILE A 1 -2.58 -4.89 26.19
N THR A 2 -2.19 -4.72 24.96
CA THR A 2 -2.30 -5.76 23.93
C THR A 2 -1.03 -5.92 23.10
N SER A 3 0.03 -5.19 23.42
CA SER A 3 1.34 -5.28 22.78
C SER A 3 2.45 -5.35 23.82
N ASN A 4 3.61 -5.89 23.42
CA ASN A 4 4.82 -5.87 24.24
C ASN A 4 5.31 -4.43 24.40
N GLU A 5 6.02 -4.14 25.49
CA GLU A 5 6.51 -2.78 25.82
C GLU A 5 7.40 -2.17 24.72
N ASP A 6 8.20 -3.00 24.06
CA ASP A 6 9.09 -2.63 22.96
C ASP A 6 8.36 -2.10 21.71
N ARG A 7 7.05 -2.27 21.66
CA ARG A 7 6.20 -1.77 20.56
C ARG A 7 5.48 -0.46 20.87
N TYR A 8 5.61 0.06 22.08
CA TYR A 8 5.04 1.36 22.41
C TYR A 8 5.93 2.47 21.85
N MET A 9 5.31 3.39 21.14
CA MET A 9 5.98 4.55 20.56
C MET A 9 5.32 5.83 21.06
N GLU A 10 6.15 6.83 21.34
CA GLU A 10 5.66 8.16 21.64
C GLU A 10 4.94 8.75 20.43
N TRP A 11 3.91 9.55 20.71
CA TRP A 11 3.28 10.37 19.68
C TRP A 11 4.00 11.71 19.59
N LYS A 12 4.79 11.93 18.55
CA LYS A 12 5.77 13.03 18.47
C LYS A 12 5.31 14.24 17.67
N THR A 13 4.07 14.30 17.23
CA THR A 13 3.61 15.42 16.39
C THR A 13 2.14 15.73 16.59
N LYS A 14 1.80 17.02 16.54
CA LYS A 14 0.42 17.50 16.63
C LYS A 14 -0.30 17.46 15.27
N ASP A 15 0.45 17.66 14.17
CA ASP A 15 -0.12 17.88 12.83
C ASP A 15 0.57 17.10 11.71
N GLY A 16 1.57 16.29 12.03
CA GLY A 16 2.34 15.50 11.07
C GLY A 16 3.41 16.29 10.29
N LYS A 17 3.69 17.55 10.66
CA LYS A 17 4.70 18.38 9.99
C LYS A 17 5.99 18.48 10.77
N TYR A 18 5.89 18.64 12.08
CA TYR A 18 7.03 18.79 12.96
C TYR A 18 6.95 17.76 14.08
N GLU A 19 8.07 17.13 14.37
CA GLU A 19 8.20 16.19 15.47
C GLU A 19 8.76 16.91 16.70
N SER A 20 8.17 16.65 17.87
CA SER A 20 8.71 17.11 19.14
C SER A 20 10.04 16.41 19.41
N SER A 21 11.06 17.17 19.79
CA SER A 21 12.33 16.65 20.25
C SER A 21 12.37 16.41 21.78
N GLN A 22 11.32 16.83 22.49
CA GLN A 22 11.20 16.60 23.92
C GLN A 22 10.88 15.14 24.20
N PHE A 23 11.56 14.58 25.19
CA PHE A 23 11.21 13.28 25.73
C PHE A 23 9.95 13.41 26.61
N ILE A 24 8.93 12.59 26.35
CA ILE A 24 7.63 12.64 27.04
C ILE A 24 6.98 14.03 26.95
N ASP A 25 6.66 14.45 25.73
CA ASP A 25 5.90 15.68 25.48
C ASP A 25 4.40 15.42 25.59
N TYR A 26 3.85 15.65 26.79
CA TYR A 26 2.42 15.45 27.07
C TYR A 26 1.52 16.35 26.23
N ASP A 27 1.90 17.59 25.96
CA ASP A 27 1.09 18.51 25.15
C ASP A 27 0.98 17.97 23.71
N THR A 28 2.10 17.55 23.13
CA THR A 28 2.11 16.92 21.80
C THR A 28 1.33 15.61 21.79
N PHE A 29 1.41 14.81 22.84
CA PHE A 29 0.65 13.58 22.96
C PHE A 29 -0.86 13.86 23.02
N PHE A 30 -1.31 14.75 23.91
CA PHE A 30 -2.74 15.02 24.07
C PHE A 30 -3.32 15.75 22.86
N GLU A 31 -2.68 16.79 22.37
CA GLU A 31 -3.13 17.53 21.18
C GLU A 31 -2.94 16.70 19.88
N GLY A 32 -1.97 15.77 19.88
CA GLY A 32 -1.71 14.88 18.77
C GLY A 32 -2.73 13.75 18.60
N ILE A 33 -3.26 13.19 19.69
CA ILE A 33 -4.17 12.04 19.63
C ILE A 33 -5.61 12.45 19.92
N PHE A 34 -5.85 13.25 20.98
CA PHE A 34 -7.16 13.40 21.59
C PHE A 34 -7.97 14.58 21.04
N ILE A 35 -7.55 15.23 19.96
CA ILE A 35 -8.47 16.05 19.17
C ILE A 35 -9.62 15.15 18.71
N LYS A 36 -10.86 15.54 19.01
CA LYS A 36 -12.06 14.71 18.86
C LYS A 36 -12.14 14.01 17.50
N GLU A 37 -11.96 14.76 16.42
CA GLU A 37 -12.06 14.24 15.06
C GLU A 37 -10.97 13.18 14.78
N ARG A 38 -9.74 13.45 15.22
CA ARG A 38 -8.62 12.52 15.05
C ARG A 38 -8.77 11.30 15.93
N PHE A 39 -9.19 11.47 17.17
CA PHE A 39 -9.40 10.35 18.09
C PHE A 39 -10.45 9.37 17.56
N ILE A 40 -11.56 9.88 17.03
CA ILE A 40 -12.59 9.07 16.40
C ILE A 40 -12.05 8.39 15.13
N ASP A 41 -11.30 9.10 14.30
CA ASP A 41 -10.68 8.55 13.08
C ASP A 41 -9.68 7.44 13.43
N ILE A 42 -8.85 7.63 14.45
CA ILE A 42 -7.93 6.59 14.94
C ILE A 42 -8.69 5.34 15.39
N ILE A 43 -9.72 5.50 16.20
CA ILE A 43 -10.52 4.36 16.69
C ILE A 43 -11.16 3.61 15.53
N LYS A 44 -11.70 4.33 14.56
CA LYS A 44 -12.44 3.75 13.44
C LYS A 44 -11.51 3.10 12.41
N ASN A 45 -10.38 3.74 12.08
CA ASN A 45 -9.63 3.47 10.87
C ASN A 45 -8.17 3.04 11.11
N PHE A 46 -7.65 3.18 12.34
CA PHE A 46 -6.23 2.96 12.63
C PHE A 46 -5.99 2.02 13.81
N ILE A 47 -7.00 1.24 14.17
CA ILE A 47 -6.87 0.09 15.07
C ILE A 47 -7.20 -1.17 14.29
N CYS A 48 -6.20 -2.02 14.13
CA CYS A 48 -6.32 -3.32 13.46
C CYS A 48 -6.20 -4.45 14.46
N PHE A 49 -7.01 -5.49 14.31
CA PHE A 49 -6.84 -6.74 15.03
C PHE A 49 -6.19 -7.75 14.08
N SER A 50 -4.92 -8.07 14.35
CA SER A 50 -4.14 -9.06 13.61
C SER A 50 -4.36 -10.44 14.22
N LYS A 51 -4.62 -11.43 13.38
CA LYS A 51 -4.75 -12.83 13.81
C LYS A 51 -3.36 -13.43 13.98
N GLU A 52 -2.95 -13.66 15.22
CA GLU A 52 -1.69 -14.32 15.56
C GLU A 52 -1.92 -15.75 16.06
N GLU A 53 -0.86 -16.56 16.18
CA GLU A 53 -0.95 -17.93 16.71
C GLU A 53 -1.46 -17.95 18.15
N SER A 54 -1.09 -16.95 18.94
CA SER A 54 -1.50 -16.78 20.34
C SER A 54 -2.88 -16.14 20.52
N GLY A 55 -3.58 -15.80 19.43
CA GLY A 55 -4.87 -15.10 19.44
C GLY A 55 -4.86 -13.79 18.65
N ALA A 56 -5.77 -12.87 18.96
CA ALA A 56 -5.85 -11.59 18.27
C ALA A 56 -4.94 -10.56 18.94
N ALA A 57 -3.99 -10.01 18.20
CA ALA A 57 -3.19 -8.86 18.61
C ALA A 57 -3.84 -7.55 18.15
N LYS A 58 -4.05 -6.62 19.08
CA LYS A 58 -4.55 -5.29 18.78
C LYS A 58 -3.38 -4.38 18.39
N ILE A 59 -3.44 -3.80 17.22
CA ILE A 59 -2.43 -2.92 16.67
C ILE A 59 -3.00 -1.53 16.50
N LEU A 60 -2.38 -0.54 17.13
CA LEU A 60 -2.66 0.87 16.94
C LEU A 60 -1.60 1.46 16.02
N ALA A 61 -2.00 2.20 15.00
CA ALA A 61 -1.06 2.89 14.13
C ALA A 61 -0.19 3.88 14.90
N ALA A 62 1.09 3.91 14.62
CA ALA A 62 1.99 4.95 15.11
C ALA A 62 1.70 6.30 14.42
N TYR A 63 2.12 7.41 15.04
CA TYR A 63 1.86 8.76 14.50
C TYR A 63 2.31 8.93 13.04
N HIS A 64 3.50 8.44 12.70
CA HIS A 64 4.03 8.53 11.35
C HIS A 64 3.22 7.71 10.33
N GLN A 65 2.68 6.55 10.74
CA GLN A 65 1.79 5.76 9.91
C GLN A 65 0.47 6.49 9.68
N TYR A 66 -0.13 7.04 10.75
CA TYR A 66 -1.38 7.80 10.67
C TYR A 66 -1.28 8.94 9.65
N PHE A 67 -0.32 9.86 9.86
CA PHE A 67 -0.21 11.04 9.02
C PHE A 67 0.22 10.72 7.58
N ALA A 68 1.13 9.76 7.39
CA ALA A 68 1.56 9.35 6.06
C ALA A 68 0.43 8.68 5.27
N VAL A 69 -0.34 7.79 5.91
CA VAL A 69 -1.49 7.13 5.26
C VAL A 69 -2.58 8.15 4.91
N LYS A 70 -2.93 9.08 5.81
CA LYS A 70 -3.90 10.15 5.50
C LYS A 70 -3.46 10.98 4.30
N LYS A 71 -2.19 11.36 4.25
CA LYS A 71 -1.61 12.11 3.12
C LYS A 71 -1.64 11.29 1.83
N ALA A 72 -1.33 9.99 1.90
CA ALA A 72 -1.40 9.10 0.74
C ALA A 72 -2.83 8.99 0.19
N VAL A 73 -3.83 8.81 1.05
CA VAL A 73 -5.25 8.77 0.66
C VAL A 73 -5.68 10.05 -0.05
N GLU A 74 -5.35 11.22 0.50
CA GLU A 74 -5.67 12.51 -0.13
C GLU A 74 -4.99 12.69 -1.50
N ARG A 75 -3.76 12.22 -1.64
CA ARG A 75 -3.05 12.21 -2.92
C ARG A 75 -3.71 11.26 -3.91
N THR A 76 -4.15 10.09 -3.46
CA THR A 76 -4.83 9.11 -4.31
C THR A 76 -6.13 9.65 -4.86
N LYS A 77 -6.95 10.31 -4.03
CA LYS A 77 -8.19 10.97 -4.48
C LYS A 77 -7.94 11.94 -5.64
N LYS A 78 -6.84 12.69 -5.59
CA LYS A 78 -6.47 13.62 -6.66
C LYS A 78 -5.94 12.88 -7.88
N ALA A 79 -5.09 11.87 -7.68
CA ALA A 79 -4.47 11.12 -8.76
C ALA A 79 -5.48 10.31 -9.60
N THR A 80 -6.50 9.72 -8.95
CA THR A 80 -7.55 8.96 -9.65
C THR A 80 -8.41 9.83 -10.58
N GLN A 81 -8.46 11.13 -10.33
CA GLN A 81 -9.14 12.10 -11.18
C GLN A 81 -8.18 12.76 -12.21
N GLY A 82 -6.88 12.54 -12.07
CA GLY A 82 -5.82 13.16 -12.88
C GLY A 82 -4.99 12.14 -13.66
N ASP A 83 -3.69 12.22 -13.48
CA ASP A 83 -2.66 11.47 -14.22
C ASP A 83 -2.30 10.10 -13.61
N GLY A 84 -2.97 9.68 -12.55
CA GLY A 84 -2.72 8.42 -11.87
C GLY A 84 -1.46 8.40 -10.99
N LYS A 85 -0.71 9.50 -10.87
CA LYS A 85 0.52 9.56 -10.07
C LYS A 85 0.22 9.97 -8.63
N ILE A 86 0.23 9.02 -7.73
CA ILE A 86 -0.02 9.26 -6.31
C ILE A 86 1.25 9.80 -5.64
N GLY A 87 2.38 9.14 -5.86
CA GLY A 87 3.66 9.52 -5.27
C GLY A 87 4.44 8.35 -4.72
N VAL A 88 5.42 8.64 -3.86
CA VAL A 88 6.24 7.66 -3.17
C VAL A 88 6.00 7.74 -1.68
N PHE A 89 5.78 6.60 -1.05
CA PHE A 89 5.66 6.45 0.39
C PHE A 89 6.99 5.94 0.93
N TRP A 90 7.75 6.84 1.55
CA TRP A 90 9.06 6.52 2.10
C TRP A 90 9.00 6.31 3.61
N HIS A 91 9.40 5.15 4.06
CA HIS A 91 9.59 4.83 5.48
C HIS A 91 10.93 4.12 5.69
N THR A 92 11.56 4.37 6.84
CA THR A 92 12.77 3.63 7.24
C THR A 92 12.46 2.15 7.42
N GLN A 93 13.45 1.30 7.21
CA GLN A 93 13.32 -0.14 7.45
C GLN A 93 12.91 -0.40 8.91
N GLY A 94 11.98 -1.32 9.14
CA GLY A 94 11.48 -1.64 10.48
C GLY A 94 10.40 -0.70 11.03
N SER A 95 10.03 0.38 10.32
CA SER A 95 9.00 1.34 10.77
C SER A 95 7.55 0.87 10.57
N GLY A 96 7.33 -0.38 10.17
CA GLY A 96 6.00 -0.94 9.97
C GLY A 96 5.34 -0.56 8.64
N LYS A 97 6.11 -0.48 7.55
CA LYS A 97 5.61 -0.18 6.19
C LYS A 97 4.44 -1.09 5.79
N SER A 98 4.54 -2.40 6.02
CA SER A 98 3.48 -3.36 5.71
C SER A 98 2.15 -3.05 6.41
N LEU A 99 2.19 -2.60 7.67
CA LEU A 99 1.00 -2.16 8.40
C LEU A 99 0.45 -0.83 7.84
N SER A 100 1.33 0.09 7.43
CA SER A 100 0.90 1.31 6.75
C SER A 100 0.16 0.99 5.45
N MET A 101 0.61 0.00 4.68
CA MET A 101 -0.07 -0.48 3.48
C MET A 101 -1.44 -1.10 3.80
N VAL A 102 -1.57 -1.83 4.91
CA VAL A 102 -2.86 -2.37 5.38
C VAL A 102 -3.83 -1.24 5.75
N PHE A 103 -3.39 -0.24 6.54
CA PHE A 103 -4.22 0.92 6.89
C PHE A 103 -4.63 1.73 5.65
N TYR A 104 -3.70 1.90 4.73
CA TYR A 104 -3.96 2.60 3.48
C TYR A 104 -4.98 1.83 2.63
N ALA A 105 -4.82 0.52 2.44
CA ALA A 105 -5.78 -0.32 1.73
C ALA A 105 -7.18 -0.25 2.35
N HIS A 106 -7.28 -0.28 3.69
CA HIS A 106 -8.54 -0.15 4.39
C HIS A 106 -9.25 1.19 4.09
N LEU A 107 -8.53 2.30 4.22
CA LEU A 107 -9.08 3.63 3.96
C LEU A 107 -9.51 3.84 2.50
N LEU A 108 -8.77 3.30 1.54
CA LEU A 108 -9.10 3.42 0.13
C LEU A 108 -10.46 2.82 -0.21
N GLN A 109 -10.87 1.75 0.47
CA GLN A 109 -12.16 1.10 0.24
C GLN A 109 -13.34 2.02 0.55
N ASP A 110 -13.25 2.76 1.66
CA ASP A 110 -14.30 3.69 2.06
C ASP A 110 -14.25 5.01 1.26
N GLU A 111 -13.04 5.49 0.93
CA GLU A 111 -12.80 6.81 0.34
C GLU A 111 -12.88 6.86 -1.19
N LEU A 112 -12.72 5.74 -1.88
CA LEU A 112 -12.69 5.64 -3.35
C LEU A 112 -13.73 4.67 -3.93
N SER A 113 -14.85 4.45 -3.25
CA SER A 113 -15.91 3.55 -3.73
C SER A 113 -15.39 2.15 -4.08
N GLN A 114 -14.61 1.57 -3.17
CA GLN A 114 -14.11 0.19 -3.25
C GLN A 114 -13.24 -0.08 -4.50
N PRO A 115 -12.07 0.55 -4.64
CA PRO A 115 -11.19 0.28 -5.77
C PRO A 115 -10.64 -1.15 -5.70
N THR A 116 -10.21 -1.69 -6.83
CA THR A 116 -9.37 -2.89 -6.84
C THR A 116 -7.95 -2.47 -6.50
N ILE A 117 -7.36 -3.09 -5.48
CA ILE A 117 -5.99 -2.83 -5.05
C ILE A 117 -5.09 -3.94 -5.60
N VAL A 118 -4.07 -3.57 -6.35
CA VAL A 118 -3.04 -4.49 -6.86
C VAL A 118 -1.76 -4.22 -6.10
N VAL A 119 -1.30 -5.20 -5.33
CA VAL A 119 -0.04 -5.11 -4.58
C VAL A 119 1.04 -5.84 -5.37
N ILE A 120 2.06 -5.10 -5.81
CA ILE A 120 3.17 -5.64 -6.56
C ILE A 120 4.39 -5.76 -5.67
N THR A 121 4.98 -6.94 -5.62
CA THR A 121 6.22 -7.23 -4.89
C THR A 121 7.34 -7.69 -5.82
N ASP A 122 8.59 -7.59 -5.38
CA ASP A 122 9.76 -7.91 -6.22
C ASP A 122 9.99 -9.41 -6.35
N ARG A 123 9.87 -10.17 -5.25
CA ARG A 123 10.19 -11.61 -5.21
C ARG A 123 9.21 -12.42 -4.38
N ASN A 124 9.09 -13.69 -4.73
CA ASN A 124 8.18 -14.63 -4.08
C ASN A 124 8.38 -14.76 -2.56
N ASP A 125 9.61 -14.68 -2.04
CA ASP A 125 9.90 -14.87 -0.61
C ASP A 125 9.49 -13.67 0.26
N LEU A 126 9.54 -12.44 -0.26
CA LEU A 126 9.04 -11.24 0.42
C LEU A 126 7.52 -11.07 0.25
N ASP A 127 6.99 -11.64 -0.83
CA ASP A 127 5.56 -11.74 -1.13
C ASP A 127 4.81 -12.41 0.02
N ASP A 128 5.37 -13.49 0.58
CA ASP A 128 4.74 -14.25 1.64
C ASP A 128 4.62 -13.44 2.95
N GLN A 129 5.58 -12.59 3.29
CA GLN A 129 5.52 -11.77 4.52
C GLN A 129 4.45 -10.67 4.41
N LEU A 130 4.44 -9.92 3.30
CA LEU A 130 3.47 -8.85 3.09
C LEU A 130 2.06 -9.42 2.91
N TYR A 131 1.93 -10.47 2.11
CA TYR A 131 0.66 -11.19 1.93
C TYR A 131 0.14 -11.77 3.25
N THR A 132 1.02 -12.37 4.05
CA THR A 132 0.68 -12.89 5.39
C THR A 132 0.19 -11.77 6.31
N GLN A 133 0.85 -10.60 6.29
CA GLN A 133 0.41 -9.45 7.09
C GLN A 133 -1.00 -8.99 6.69
N PHE A 134 -1.28 -8.89 5.39
CA PHE A 134 -2.62 -8.57 4.90
C PHE A 134 -3.65 -9.65 5.27
N SER A 135 -3.28 -10.92 5.14
CA SER A 135 -4.15 -12.05 5.49
C SER A 135 -4.48 -12.11 6.98
N LYS A 136 -3.53 -11.77 7.86
CA LYS A 136 -3.77 -11.64 9.29
C LYS A 136 -4.76 -10.53 9.64
N CYS A 137 -4.82 -9.49 8.81
CA CYS A 137 -5.68 -8.32 8.97
C CYS A 137 -6.97 -8.38 8.10
N GLN A 138 -7.34 -9.55 7.56
CA GLN A 138 -8.47 -9.68 6.62
C GLN A 138 -9.82 -9.19 7.19
N GLN A 139 -10.05 -9.33 8.49
CA GLN A 139 -11.28 -8.82 9.14
C GLN A 139 -11.32 -7.28 9.11
N PHE A 140 -10.20 -6.63 9.36
CA PHE A 140 -10.06 -5.18 9.28
C PHE A 140 -10.21 -4.70 7.83
N LEU A 141 -9.62 -5.41 6.88
CA LEU A 141 -9.73 -5.13 5.45
C LEU A 141 -11.11 -5.49 4.87
N ARG A 142 -11.92 -6.28 5.60
CA ARG A 142 -13.21 -6.80 5.14
C ARG A 142 -13.12 -7.57 3.81
N GLN A 143 -11.94 -8.09 3.51
CA GLN A 143 -11.61 -8.80 2.27
C GLN A 143 -10.54 -9.85 2.53
N ILE A 144 -10.56 -10.87 1.71
CA ILE A 144 -9.51 -11.90 1.66
C ILE A 144 -8.57 -11.51 0.52
N PRO A 145 -7.29 -11.22 0.81
CA PRO A 145 -6.30 -11.02 -0.24
C PRO A 145 -6.12 -12.26 -1.10
N ILE A 146 -5.90 -12.09 -2.39
CA ILE A 146 -5.73 -13.18 -3.34
C ILE A 146 -4.38 -13.01 -4.03
N GLN A 147 -3.60 -14.10 -4.16
CA GLN A 147 -2.36 -14.10 -4.94
C GLN A 147 -2.64 -14.56 -6.36
N ALA A 148 -2.28 -13.76 -7.35
CA ALA A 148 -2.31 -14.17 -8.75
C ALA A 148 -1.19 -15.18 -9.02
N LYS A 149 -1.53 -16.33 -9.60
CA LYS A 149 -0.58 -17.42 -9.87
C LYS A 149 0.21 -17.21 -11.16
N SER A 150 -0.42 -16.64 -12.17
CA SER A 150 0.17 -16.32 -13.47
C SER A 150 -0.35 -14.98 -14.00
N ARG A 151 0.14 -14.57 -15.18
CA ARG A 151 -0.39 -13.40 -15.90
C ARG A 151 -1.84 -13.58 -16.31
N GLU A 152 -2.21 -14.76 -16.79
CA GLU A 152 -3.58 -15.10 -17.21
C GLU A 152 -4.52 -15.09 -16.00
N ASP A 153 -4.06 -15.59 -14.86
CA ASP A 153 -4.80 -15.54 -13.61
C ASP A 153 -5.01 -14.10 -13.14
N LEU A 154 -3.97 -13.26 -13.22
CA LEU A 154 -4.07 -11.82 -12.94
C LEU A 154 -5.08 -11.13 -13.86
N LYS A 155 -5.04 -11.42 -15.17
CA LYS A 155 -6.00 -10.89 -16.16
C LYS A 155 -7.42 -11.33 -15.80
N SER A 156 -7.61 -12.60 -15.46
CA SER A 156 -8.90 -13.16 -15.05
C SER A 156 -9.42 -12.53 -13.75
N LEU A 157 -8.57 -12.37 -12.74
CA LEU A 157 -8.93 -11.75 -11.47
C LEU A 157 -9.32 -10.26 -11.64
N LEU A 158 -8.70 -9.56 -12.56
CA LEU A 158 -9.04 -8.17 -12.88
C LEU A 158 -10.32 -8.06 -13.73
N ALA A 159 -10.50 -8.95 -14.70
CA ALA A 159 -11.69 -8.99 -15.58
C ALA A 159 -12.95 -9.49 -14.86
N GLY A 160 -12.79 -10.42 -13.92
CA GLY A 160 -13.88 -11.05 -13.18
C GLY A 160 -14.52 -10.17 -12.11
N ARG A 161 -14.12 -8.88 -11.99
CA ARG A 161 -14.67 -7.94 -11.02
C ARG A 161 -14.74 -6.53 -11.57
N GLU A 162 -15.77 -5.81 -11.23
CA GLU A 162 -15.93 -4.39 -11.58
C GLU A 162 -15.33 -3.45 -10.54
N ALA A 163 -15.30 -3.88 -9.29
CA ALA A 163 -14.78 -3.11 -8.15
C ALA A 163 -14.27 -4.06 -7.06
N ASN A 164 -13.65 -3.47 -6.04
CA ASN A 164 -13.17 -4.16 -4.84
C ASN A 164 -12.07 -5.20 -5.13
N GLY A 165 -11.52 -5.80 -4.08
CA GLY A 165 -10.51 -6.84 -4.15
C GLY A 165 -9.09 -6.35 -3.89
N ILE A 166 -8.32 -7.20 -3.21
CA ILE A 166 -6.89 -7.00 -2.99
C ILE A 166 -6.17 -8.17 -3.67
N ILE A 167 -5.40 -7.86 -4.72
CA ILE A 167 -4.72 -8.84 -5.55
C ILE A 167 -3.21 -8.64 -5.37
N PHE A 168 -2.53 -9.69 -4.91
CA PHE A 168 -1.08 -9.74 -4.84
C PHE A 168 -0.50 -10.33 -6.12
N THR A 169 0.57 -9.75 -6.60
CA THR A 169 1.28 -10.20 -7.79
C THR A 169 2.74 -9.81 -7.73
N THR A 170 3.59 -10.44 -8.52
CA THR A 170 5.00 -10.10 -8.66
C THR A 170 5.25 -9.37 -9.98
N MET A 171 6.35 -8.59 -10.03
CA MET A 171 6.75 -7.85 -11.24
C MET A 171 6.92 -8.77 -12.45
N GLN A 172 7.38 -10.01 -12.22
CA GLN A 172 7.63 -11.00 -13.27
C GLN A 172 6.36 -11.46 -14.01
N LYS A 173 5.18 -11.22 -13.44
CA LYS A 173 3.90 -11.56 -14.08
C LYS A 173 3.41 -10.47 -15.05
N PHE A 174 4.15 -9.35 -15.14
CA PHE A 174 3.92 -8.33 -16.15
C PHE A 174 4.90 -8.56 -17.32
N GLU A 175 4.37 -8.77 -18.49
CA GLU A 175 5.11 -8.99 -19.73
C GLU A 175 4.77 -7.90 -20.74
N GLU A 176 5.70 -7.66 -21.65
CA GLU A 176 5.42 -6.79 -22.80
C GLU A 176 4.29 -7.39 -23.64
N SER A 177 3.23 -6.63 -23.84
CA SER A 177 2.06 -7.03 -24.61
C SER A 177 1.36 -5.81 -25.18
N ASP A 178 0.85 -5.96 -26.40
CA ASP A 178 0.06 -4.93 -27.05
C ASP A 178 -1.32 -4.74 -26.38
N GLU A 179 -1.78 -5.74 -25.64
CA GLU A 179 -3.04 -5.67 -24.93
C GLU A 179 -2.83 -5.39 -23.42
N PRO A 180 -3.47 -4.34 -22.87
CA PRO A 180 -3.45 -4.09 -21.44
C PRO A 180 -4.23 -5.17 -20.67
N LEU A 181 -3.83 -5.41 -19.42
CA LEU A 181 -4.53 -6.33 -18.51
C LEU A 181 -5.90 -5.77 -18.11
N SER A 182 -6.01 -4.46 -17.97
CA SER A 182 -7.26 -3.77 -17.67
C SER A 182 -7.19 -2.29 -18.04
N LEU A 183 -8.28 -1.76 -18.57
CA LEU A 183 -8.46 -0.32 -18.86
C LEU A 183 -9.22 0.42 -17.75
N ARG A 184 -9.52 -0.26 -16.65
CA ARG A 184 -10.28 0.31 -15.54
C ARG A 184 -9.50 1.41 -14.82
N ARG A 185 -10.22 2.47 -14.41
CA ARG A 185 -9.65 3.60 -13.63
C ARG A 185 -9.69 3.37 -12.12
N ASN A 186 -10.59 2.51 -11.64
CA ASN A 186 -10.73 2.20 -10.22
C ASN A 186 -9.77 1.12 -9.74
N ILE A 187 -8.52 1.17 -10.21
CA ILE A 187 -7.42 0.31 -9.79
C ILE A 187 -6.36 1.19 -9.14
N VAL A 188 -5.94 0.82 -7.93
CA VAL A 188 -4.80 1.41 -7.24
C VAL A 188 -3.69 0.37 -7.15
N VAL A 189 -2.53 0.70 -7.69
CA VAL A 189 -1.34 -0.15 -7.67
C VAL A 189 -0.41 0.33 -6.56
N MET A 190 -0.12 -0.55 -5.62
CA MET A 190 0.89 -0.36 -4.59
C MET A 190 2.11 -1.21 -4.93
N THR A 191 3.28 -0.60 -5.10
CA THR A 191 4.51 -1.33 -5.37
C THR A 191 5.41 -1.31 -4.14
N ASP A 192 5.65 -2.47 -3.54
CA ASP A 192 6.65 -2.61 -2.48
C ASP A 192 8.05 -2.68 -3.08
N GLU A 193 9.05 -2.16 -2.34
CA GLU A 193 10.46 -2.10 -2.78
C GLU A 193 10.62 -1.53 -4.21
N ALA A 194 9.85 -0.49 -4.54
CA ALA A 194 9.80 0.13 -5.87
C ALA A 194 11.19 0.48 -6.44
N HIS A 195 12.17 0.75 -5.56
CA HIS A 195 13.54 1.05 -5.95
C HIS A 195 14.27 -0.15 -6.58
N ARG A 196 13.86 -1.39 -6.34
CA ARG A 196 14.54 -2.59 -6.84
C ARG A 196 14.16 -2.96 -8.27
N GLY A 197 12.92 -2.66 -8.69
CA GLY A 197 12.40 -3.08 -10.00
C GLY A 197 12.04 -1.95 -10.96
N GLN A 198 11.97 -0.70 -10.48
CA GLN A 198 11.52 0.44 -11.28
C GLN A 198 12.63 1.21 -12.01
N TYR A 199 13.88 0.74 -11.97
CA TYR A 199 14.93 1.28 -12.83
C TYR A 199 14.66 0.88 -14.28
N GLY A 200 13.81 1.64 -14.97
CA GLY A 200 13.62 1.39 -16.38
C GLY A 200 12.31 1.88 -16.96
N PHE A 201 12.06 3.20 -16.94
CA PHE A 201 11.23 3.83 -17.96
C PHE A 201 11.99 3.97 -19.27
N GLU A 202 13.33 3.81 -19.25
CA GLU A 202 14.22 3.95 -20.40
C GLU A 202 14.28 2.65 -21.18
N GLU A 203 14.27 2.78 -22.50
CA GLU A 203 14.56 1.68 -23.40
C GLU A 203 16.09 1.43 -23.35
N LYS A 204 16.47 0.22 -23.02
CA LYS A 204 17.87 -0.21 -23.12
C LYS A 204 18.04 -0.96 -24.43
N VAL A 205 18.86 -0.41 -25.31
CA VAL A 205 19.29 -1.11 -26.53
C VAL A 205 20.47 -2.01 -26.14
N ASN A 206 20.32 -3.30 -26.35
CA ASN A 206 21.46 -4.20 -26.24
C ASN A 206 22.37 -3.97 -27.45
N GLU A 207 23.53 -3.41 -27.23
CA GLU A 207 24.48 -3.03 -28.29
C GLU A 207 24.96 -4.22 -29.15
N GLU A 208 24.94 -5.45 -28.60
CA GLU A 208 25.36 -6.65 -29.33
C GLU A 208 24.24 -7.26 -30.18
N THR A 209 23.02 -7.17 -29.75
CA THR A 209 21.88 -7.85 -30.41
C THR A 209 20.90 -6.90 -31.08
N GLY A 210 21.02 -5.59 -30.86
CA GLY A 210 20.07 -4.57 -31.32
C GLY A 210 18.67 -4.66 -30.70
N LYS A 211 18.45 -5.56 -29.72
CA LYS A 211 17.16 -5.71 -29.07
C LYS A 211 16.90 -4.57 -28.08
N ILE A 212 15.75 -3.94 -28.21
CA ILE A 212 15.26 -2.93 -27.29
C ILE A 212 14.58 -3.68 -26.13
N SER A 213 15.05 -3.48 -24.90
CA SER A 213 14.35 -3.94 -23.70
C SER A 213 13.62 -2.76 -23.05
N ILE A 214 12.34 -2.92 -22.85
CA ILE A 214 11.49 -1.93 -22.16
C ILE A 214 11.60 -2.16 -20.64
N GLY A 215 11.76 -1.09 -19.88
CA GLY A 215 11.87 -1.20 -18.43
C GLY A 215 10.58 -1.71 -17.77
N THR A 216 10.73 -2.48 -16.69
CA THR A 216 9.62 -3.13 -15.98
C THR A 216 8.52 -2.14 -15.54
N ALA A 217 8.90 -0.95 -15.07
CA ALA A 217 7.93 0.08 -14.69
C ALA A 217 7.02 0.51 -15.85
N ARG A 218 7.59 0.63 -17.05
CA ARG A 218 6.82 0.96 -18.26
C ARG A 218 5.89 -0.19 -18.67
N ILE A 219 6.35 -1.43 -18.54
CA ILE A 219 5.53 -2.61 -18.82
C ILE A 219 4.32 -2.67 -17.87
N ILE A 220 4.54 -2.45 -16.57
CA ILE A 220 3.47 -2.40 -15.57
C ILE A 220 2.48 -1.28 -15.90
N HIS A 221 2.98 -0.08 -16.20
CA HIS A 221 2.12 1.06 -16.57
C HIS A 221 1.32 0.77 -17.85
N ASN A 222 1.93 0.21 -18.88
CA ASN A 222 1.24 -0.15 -20.13
C ASN A 222 0.19 -1.25 -19.92
N SER A 223 0.44 -2.16 -18.98
CA SER A 223 -0.52 -3.21 -18.62
C SER A 223 -1.75 -2.66 -17.86
N LEU A 224 -1.62 -1.55 -17.15
CA LEU A 224 -2.69 -0.89 -16.37
C LEU A 224 -2.69 0.62 -16.61
N PRO A 225 -2.94 1.09 -17.84
CA PRO A 225 -2.65 2.48 -18.25
C PRO A 225 -3.52 3.53 -17.55
N ASN A 226 -4.66 3.15 -17.02
CA ASN A 226 -5.59 4.06 -16.34
C ASN A 226 -5.59 3.88 -14.80
N ALA A 227 -4.74 3.01 -14.26
CA ALA A 227 -4.62 2.81 -12.83
C ALA A 227 -3.86 3.96 -12.15
N SER A 228 -3.99 4.05 -10.83
CA SER A 228 -3.22 5.01 -10.02
C SER A 228 -2.11 4.28 -9.27
N PHE A 229 -0.90 4.87 -9.22
CA PHE A 229 0.32 4.21 -8.76
C PHE A 229 0.95 4.92 -7.54
N ILE A 230 1.34 4.11 -6.52
CA ILE A 230 2.09 4.53 -5.34
C ILE A 230 3.23 3.56 -5.04
#